data_5d4a28f6291e0a1afca955fe8f2a4487
#
_entry.id   5d4a28f6291e0a1afca955fe8f2a4487
#
_cell.length_a   1.000
_cell.length_b   1.000
_cell.length_c   1.000
_cell.angle_alpha   90.00
_cell.angle_beta   90.00
_cell.angle_gamma   90.00
#
_symmetry.space_group_name_H-M   'P 1'
#
loop_
_entity.id
_entity.type
_entity.pdbx_description
1 polymer ?
#
loop_
_entity_poly.entity_id
_entity_poly.type
_entity_poly.pdbx_seq_one_letter_code
_entity_poly.pdbx_strand_id
1 'polypeptide(L)'
;CMFGIPLKKLPKIFKTGEVVGTISPIGHMESGLPVGLKFIATGNDKSCEALGSGAINSDYAHISYGTASSIAKTNKKYFEPEKFLPAYTCCYKDWFTGETQVYRGYWMLNWFTKEFAKSESIEATIERIAPEEVLNKKLSEIPPGSDGLILQPYWGPSLSKPLAKGAIIGFFDVHTKYHIYRAIIEGIAYELKSGLIGIQKKLHKKVKYLTISGGGSKSDAICQITSDIFNLPVIKTNTYETSSLGCAMAQYLALGTYNSLEEVKANMVKENKIFTPNKEASKKYKVEPYVIAADV
;
A
#
# COMPACT_ATOMS: atom_id res chain seq x y z
N CYS A 1 32.57 -4.81 -14.23
CA CYS A 1 31.71 -3.87 -13.50
C CYS A 1 31.01 -2.95 -14.50
N MET A 2 29.70 -3.04 -14.62
CA MET A 2 28.91 -2.34 -15.65
C MET A 2 29.07 -0.80 -15.59
N PHE A 3 29.35 -0.24 -14.41
CA PHE A 3 29.51 1.21 -14.21
C PHE A 3 30.95 1.65 -13.95
N GLY A 4 31.96 0.80 -14.13
CA GLY A 4 33.37 1.13 -13.89
C GLY A 4 33.74 1.43 -12.42
N ILE A 5 32.79 1.25 -11.46
CA ILE A 5 33.04 1.51 -10.05
C ILE A 5 33.71 0.29 -9.43
N PRO A 6 34.91 0.42 -8.82
CA PRO A 6 35.57 -0.67 -8.13
C PRO A 6 34.71 -1.22 -6.99
N LEU A 7 34.56 -2.55 -6.88
CA LEU A 7 33.76 -3.22 -5.83
C LEU A 7 34.15 -2.78 -4.40
N LYS A 8 35.43 -2.47 -4.15
CA LYS A 8 35.92 -1.99 -2.85
C LYS A 8 35.34 -0.64 -2.41
N LYS A 9 34.73 0.12 -3.35
CA LYS A 9 34.05 1.39 -3.07
C LYS A 9 32.56 1.23 -2.80
N LEU A 10 32.01 0.04 -3.04
CA LEU A 10 30.62 -0.28 -2.76
C LEU A 10 30.47 -0.74 -1.31
N PRO A 11 29.32 -0.49 -0.66
CA PRO A 11 29.04 -1.00 0.68
C PRO A 11 28.99 -2.53 0.67
N LYS A 12 29.30 -3.13 1.81
CA LYS A 12 29.12 -4.57 2.00
C LYS A 12 27.64 -4.92 1.93
N ILE A 13 27.32 -5.96 1.16
CA ILE A 13 25.95 -6.46 1.02
C ILE A 13 25.76 -7.57 2.04
N PHE A 14 24.64 -7.52 2.75
CA PHE A 14 24.21 -8.54 3.73
C PHE A 14 22.94 -9.21 3.23
N LYS A 15 22.78 -10.49 3.52
CA LYS A 15 21.51 -11.18 3.30
C LYS A 15 20.51 -10.81 4.39
N THR A 16 19.23 -10.85 4.05
CA THR A 16 18.16 -10.67 5.04
C THR A 16 18.32 -11.64 6.20
N GLY A 17 18.25 -11.13 7.42
CA GLY A 17 18.44 -11.88 8.67
C GLY A 17 19.88 -11.95 9.17
N GLU A 18 20.87 -11.48 8.40
CA GLU A 18 22.27 -11.42 8.88
C GLU A 18 22.49 -10.27 9.87
N VAL A 19 23.40 -10.49 10.83
CA VAL A 19 23.85 -9.43 11.74
C VAL A 19 24.81 -8.52 10.98
N VAL A 20 24.43 -7.25 10.84
CA VAL A 20 25.21 -6.22 10.16
C VAL A 20 26.31 -5.64 11.06
N GLY A 21 26.02 -5.56 12.37
CA GLY A 21 26.88 -5.00 13.38
C GLY A 21 26.20 -5.00 14.75
N THR A 22 26.83 -4.32 15.70
CA THR A 22 26.31 -4.14 17.05
C THR A 22 26.49 -2.70 17.54
N ILE A 23 25.67 -2.28 18.51
CA ILE A 23 25.82 -0.97 19.16
C ILE A 23 27.18 -0.91 19.86
N SER A 24 27.98 0.10 19.50
CA SER A 24 29.24 0.42 20.15
C SER A 24 29.02 1.19 21.47
N PRO A 25 30.05 1.33 22.34
CA PRO A 25 29.96 2.21 23.49
C PRO A 25 29.60 3.67 23.16
N ILE A 26 30.11 4.18 22.03
CA ILE A 26 29.78 5.54 21.55
C ILE A 26 28.29 5.57 21.11
N GLY A 27 27.84 4.59 20.34
CA GLY A 27 26.43 4.49 19.94
C GLY A 27 25.47 4.36 21.12
N HIS A 28 25.89 3.70 22.22
CA HIS A 28 25.15 3.67 23.48
C HIS A 28 25.01 5.07 24.09
N MET A 29 26.10 5.83 24.17
CA MET A 29 26.07 7.19 24.75
C MET A 29 25.17 8.12 23.95
N GLU A 30 25.11 7.99 22.64
CA GLU A 30 24.29 8.85 21.76
C GLU A 30 22.82 8.45 21.71
N SER A 31 22.51 7.16 21.78
CA SER A 31 21.15 6.61 21.54
C SER A 31 20.44 6.06 22.78
N GLY A 32 21.19 5.78 23.85
CA GLY A 32 20.68 5.05 25.03
C GLY A 32 20.46 3.55 24.78
N LEU A 33 20.72 3.03 23.59
CA LEU A 33 20.54 1.61 23.26
C LEU A 33 21.66 0.76 23.91
N PRO A 34 21.39 -0.48 24.38
CA PRO A 34 22.39 -1.32 25.01
C PRO A 34 23.60 -1.58 24.13
N VAL A 35 24.82 -1.53 24.73
CA VAL A 35 26.05 -1.95 24.04
C VAL A 35 25.91 -3.41 23.64
N GLY A 36 26.34 -3.74 22.41
CA GLY A 36 26.24 -5.11 21.88
C GLY A 36 24.88 -5.47 21.30
N LEU A 37 23.87 -4.59 21.35
CA LEU A 37 22.59 -4.81 20.65
C LEU A 37 22.85 -5.01 19.16
N LYS A 38 22.31 -6.08 18.59
CA LYS A 38 22.53 -6.47 17.20
C LYS A 38 21.70 -5.64 16.22
N PHE A 39 22.34 -5.20 15.15
CA PHE A 39 21.66 -4.71 13.95
C PHE A 39 21.45 -5.87 12.99
N ILE A 40 20.22 -6.05 12.54
CA ILE A 40 19.83 -7.12 11.62
C ILE A 40 19.49 -6.52 10.25
N ALA A 41 20.04 -7.09 9.18
CA ALA A 41 19.64 -6.76 7.83
C ALA A 41 18.19 -7.23 7.61
N THR A 42 17.31 -6.31 7.23
CA THR A 42 15.90 -6.59 6.86
C THR A 42 15.70 -6.38 5.35
N GLY A 43 14.51 -6.10 4.92
CA GLY A 43 14.17 -5.74 3.55
C GLY A 43 13.91 -4.23 3.39
N ASN A 44 13.35 -3.86 2.25
CA ASN A 44 12.85 -2.50 2.06
C ASN A 44 11.60 -2.24 2.93
N ASP A 45 11.24 -0.98 3.08
CA ASP A 45 10.09 -0.53 3.87
C ASP A 45 8.78 -1.20 3.45
N LYS A 46 8.55 -1.37 2.14
CA LYS A 46 7.33 -1.99 1.60
C LYS A 46 7.20 -3.48 1.94
N SER A 47 8.31 -4.22 1.97
CA SER A 47 8.26 -5.62 2.41
C SER A 47 8.04 -5.73 3.92
N CYS A 48 8.61 -4.80 4.70
CA CYS A 48 8.34 -4.72 6.14
C CYS A 48 6.88 -4.31 6.41
N GLU A 49 6.34 -3.34 5.66
CA GLU A 49 4.95 -2.91 5.75
C GLU A 49 3.99 -4.08 5.49
N ALA A 50 4.25 -4.87 4.45
CA ALA A 50 3.46 -6.05 4.14
C ALA A 50 3.53 -7.11 5.26
N LEU A 51 4.72 -7.39 5.80
CA LEU A 51 4.88 -8.32 6.91
C LEU A 51 4.14 -7.84 8.17
N GLY A 52 4.33 -6.59 8.56
CA GLY A 52 3.70 -6.00 9.73
C GLY A 52 2.18 -5.86 9.62
N SER A 53 1.64 -5.86 8.41
CA SER A 53 0.19 -5.95 8.18
C SER A 53 -0.34 -7.38 8.18
N GLY A 54 0.52 -8.40 8.33
CA GLY A 54 0.16 -9.80 8.35
C GLY A 54 0.11 -10.49 6.99
N ALA A 55 0.63 -9.88 5.93
CA ALA A 55 0.73 -10.49 4.60
C ALA A 55 1.94 -11.43 4.54
N ILE A 56 1.87 -12.58 5.22
CA ILE A 56 2.98 -13.50 5.45
C ILE A 56 3.22 -14.54 4.35
N ASN A 57 2.33 -14.65 3.37
CA ASN A 57 2.46 -15.64 2.30
C ASN A 57 1.78 -15.18 1.01
N SER A 58 1.84 -16.02 -0.02
CA SER A 58 1.35 -15.69 -1.36
C SER A 58 -0.18 -15.69 -1.52
N ASP A 59 -0.97 -15.99 -0.48
CA ASP A 59 -2.43 -15.83 -0.49
C ASP A 59 -2.85 -14.39 -0.20
N TYR A 60 -1.91 -13.56 0.26
CA TYR A 60 -2.13 -12.14 0.56
C TYR A 60 -1.52 -11.23 -0.51
N ALA A 61 -2.14 -10.06 -0.70
CA ALA A 61 -1.49 -8.88 -1.21
C ALA A 61 -1.67 -7.75 -0.20
N HIS A 62 -0.73 -6.83 -0.16
CA HIS A 62 -0.74 -5.69 0.75
C HIS A 62 -0.99 -4.40 -0.01
N ILE A 63 -1.94 -3.59 0.47
CA ILE A 63 -2.21 -2.24 -0.05
C ILE A 63 -1.69 -1.21 0.95
N SER A 64 -0.87 -0.29 0.47
CA SER A 64 -0.42 0.89 1.20
C SER A 64 -1.08 2.14 0.63
N TYR A 65 -1.92 2.80 1.43
CA TYR A 65 -2.55 4.08 1.09
C TYR A 65 -1.81 5.25 1.74
N GLY A 66 -0.63 5.53 1.22
CA GLY A 66 0.21 6.67 1.58
C GLY A 66 0.22 7.77 0.53
N THR A 67 1.17 8.70 0.63
CA THR A 67 1.40 9.77 -0.37
C THR A 67 1.51 9.21 -1.78
N ALA A 68 2.32 8.18 -1.99
CA ALA A 68 2.16 7.21 -3.06
C ALA A 68 1.31 6.05 -2.55
N SER A 69 0.46 5.49 -3.41
CA SER A 69 -0.28 4.27 -3.09
C SER A 69 0.30 3.10 -3.85
N SER A 70 0.40 1.95 -3.19
CA SER A 70 0.97 0.76 -3.82
C SER A 70 0.20 -0.50 -3.46
N ILE A 71 0.33 -1.52 -4.32
CA ILE A 71 -0.07 -2.87 -4.02
C ILE A 71 1.13 -3.79 -4.19
N ALA A 72 1.46 -4.51 -3.14
CA ALA A 72 2.61 -5.41 -3.07
C ALA A 72 2.16 -6.86 -2.90
N LYS A 73 2.93 -7.77 -3.48
CA LYS A 73 2.77 -9.21 -3.30
C LYS A 73 4.11 -9.87 -3.07
N THR A 74 4.16 -10.77 -2.07
CA THR A 74 5.35 -11.58 -1.81
C THR A 74 5.27 -12.95 -2.48
N ASN A 75 6.41 -13.45 -2.95
CA ASN A 75 6.52 -14.77 -3.57
C ASN A 75 7.92 -15.38 -3.36
N LYS A 76 8.02 -16.72 -3.34
CA LYS A 76 9.31 -17.42 -3.23
C LYS A 76 10.16 -17.34 -4.49
N LYS A 77 9.53 -17.29 -5.66
CA LYS A 77 10.24 -17.11 -6.93
C LYS A 77 10.33 -15.64 -7.27
N TYR A 78 11.49 -15.21 -7.77
CA TYR A 78 11.66 -13.86 -8.32
C TYR A 78 10.66 -13.61 -9.44
N PHE A 79 10.15 -12.39 -9.54
CA PHE A 79 9.27 -11.92 -10.60
C PHE A 79 9.40 -10.42 -10.77
N GLU A 80 9.08 -9.92 -11.94
CA GLU A 80 8.97 -8.48 -12.19
C GLU A 80 7.49 -8.10 -12.22
N PRO A 81 7.01 -7.26 -11.29
CA PRO A 81 5.60 -6.85 -11.27
C PRO A 81 5.21 -6.14 -12.57
N GLU A 82 6.07 -5.25 -13.06
CA GLU A 82 5.97 -4.58 -14.36
C GLU A 82 7.30 -4.71 -15.11
N LYS A 83 7.29 -4.36 -16.41
CA LYS A 83 8.51 -4.32 -17.22
C LYS A 83 9.49 -3.29 -16.65
N PHE A 84 10.74 -3.69 -16.45
CA PHE A 84 11.81 -2.90 -15.83
C PHE A 84 11.61 -2.54 -14.33
N LEU A 85 10.62 -3.10 -13.65
CA LEU A 85 10.48 -2.98 -12.21
C LEU A 85 10.87 -4.32 -11.56
N PRO A 86 12.07 -4.41 -10.94
CA PRO A 86 12.48 -5.62 -10.26
C PRO A 86 11.70 -5.82 -8.95
N ALA A 87 11.46 -7.07 -8.56
CA ALA A 87 11.07 -7.35 -7.19
C ALA A 87 12.26 -7.14 -6.25
N TYR A 88 11.98 -6.66 -5.06
CA TYR A 88 12.96 -6.51 -3.98
C TYR A 88 13.11 -7.83 -3.20
N THR A 89 14.27 -8.01 -2.57
CA THR A 89 14.40 -9.04 -1.53
C THR A 89 13.44 -8.71 -0.38
N CYS A 90 12.70 -9.71 0.07
CA CYS A 90 11.77 -9.55 1.18
C CYS A 90 12.52 -9.35 2.52
N CYS A 91 11.84 -8.80 3.52
CA CYS A 91 12.36 -8.63 4.88
C CYS A 91 12.53 -9.96 5.66
N TYR A 92 12.19 -11.08 5.05
CA TYR A 92 12.49 -12.43 5.54
C TYR A 92 13.09 -13.28 4.42
N LYS A 93 13.85 -14.27 4.82
CA LYS A 93 14.77 -15.02 3.97
C LYS A 93 14.06 -15.74 2.81
N ASP A 94 14.70 -15.76 1.65
CA ASP A 94 14.33 -16.54 0.46
C ASP A 94 12.96 -16.18 -0.16
N TRP A 95 12.50 -14.95 0.04
CA TRP A 95 11.31 -14.40 -0.59
C TRP A 95 11.60 -13.08 -1.29
N PHE A 96 10.72 -12.73 -2.24
CA PHE A 96 10.76 -11.49 -3.00
C PHE A 96 9.43 -10.75 -2.87
N THR A 97 9.49 -9.43 -2.83
CA THR A 97 8.32 -8.55 -2.82
C THR A 97 8.33 -7.71 -4.10
N GLY A 98 7.30 -7.83 -4.92
CA GLY A 98 7.09 -6.97 -6.07
C GLY A 98 5.86 -6.10 -5.85
N GLU A 99 5.93 -4.85 -6.29
CA GLU A 99 4.85 -3.87 -6.14
C GLU A 99 4.56 -3.11 -7.43
N THR A 100 3.33 -2.62 -7.55
CA THR A 100 2.93 -1.60 -8.52
C THR A 100 2.41 -0.39 -7.78
N GLN A 101 2.56 0.81 -8.36
CA GLN A 101 2.34 2.07 -7.64
C GLN A 101 1.51 3.07 -8.44
N VAL A 102 0.72 3.85 -7.69
CA VAL A 102 0.19 5.15 -8.10
C VAL A 102 1.03 6.23 -7.41
N TYR A 103 1.95 6.86 -8.14
CA TYR A 103 2.99 7.76 -7.56
C TYR A 103 2.41 8.95 -6.79
N ARG A 104 1.27 9.47 -7.18
CA ARG A 104 0.52 10.52 -6.48
C ARG A 104 -0.77 9.97 -5.86
N GLY A 105 -0.71 8.81 -5.20
CA GLY A 105 -1.84 8.14 -4.61
C GLY A 105 -2.69 9.04 -3.70
N TYR A 106 -2.62 8.88 -2.40
CA TYR A 106 -3.40 9.68 -1.45
C TYR A 106 -2.92 11.15 -1.33
N TRP A 107 -1.81 11.51 -1.96
CA TRP A 107 -1.48 12.90 -2.22
C TRP A 107 -2.61 13.63 -2.97
N MET A 108 -3.35 12.94 -3.84
CA MET A 108 -4.49 13.53 -4.55
C MET A 108 -5.63 13.92 -3.60
N LEU A 109 -5.81 13.24 -2.47
CA LEU A 109 -6.79 13.65 -1.47
C LEU A 109 -6.38 14.96 -0.79
N ASN A 110 -5.10 15.13 -0.45
CA ASN A 110 -4.59 16.39 0.07
C ASN A 110 -4.73 17.52 -0.95
N TRP A 111 -4.41 17.25 -2.23
CA TRP A 111 -4.64 18.19 -3.31
C TRP A 111 -6.12 18.57 -3.42
N PHE A 112 -7.02 17.59 -3.43
CA PHE A 112 -8.45 17.82 -3.48
C PHE A 112 -8.94 18.66 -2.29
N THR A 113 -8.51 18.31 -1.09
CA THR A 113 -8.85 19.03 0.15
C THR A 113 -8.46 20.49 0.06
N LYS A 114 -7.23 20.75 -0.41
CA LYS A 114 -6.71 22.12 -0.56
C LYS A 114 -7.47 22.94 -1.60
N GLU A 115 -7.77 22.35 -2.74
CA GLU A 115 -8.35 23.08 -3.90
C GLU A 115 -9.89 23.16 -3.83
N PHE A 116 -10.58 22.15 -3.27
CA PHE A 116 -12.04 22.03 -3.40
C PHE A 116 -12.81 21.92 -2.08
N ALA A 117 -12.14 21.67 -0.95
CA ALA A 117 -12.80 21.36 0.33
C ALA A 117 -12.57 22.41 1.42
N LYS A 118 -12.62 23.71 1.08
CA LYS A 118 -12.38 24.79 2.03
C LYS A 118 -13.41 24.81 3.17
N SER A 119 -14.68 24.55 2.91
CA SER A 119 -15.74 24.46 3.91
C SER A 119 -15.52 23.33 4.88
N GLU A 120 -15.13 22.14 4.37
CA GLU A 120 -14.83 20.96 5.19
C GLU A 120 -13.56 21.17 6.03
N SER A 121 -12.59 21.95 5.53
CA SER A 121 -11.39 22.31 6.29
C SER A 121 -11.72 23.24 7.47
N ILE A 122 -12.68 24.15 7.30
CA ILE A 122 -13.18 25.01 8.40
C ILE A 122 -13.93 24.16 9.43
N GLU A 123 -14.84 23.29 8.98
CA GLU A 123 -15.59 22.37 9.85
C GLU A 123 -14.63 21.48 10.66
N ALA A 124 -13.63 20.89 9.99
CA ALA A 124 -12.61 20.06 10.63
C ALA A 124 -11.82 20.80 11.70
N THR A 125 -11.50 22.08 11.47
CA THR A 125 -10.84 22.94 12.47
C THR A 125 -11.70 23.14 13.71
N ILE A 126 -13.00 23.32 13.55
CA ILE A 126 -13.96 23.48 14.65
C ILE A 126 -14.10 22.16 15.43
N GLU A 127 -14.22 21.04 14.70
CA GLU A 127 -14.35 19.69 15.30
C GLU A 127 -13.02 19.13 15.81
N ARG A 128 -11.89 19.76 15.52
CA ARG A 128 -10.53 19.30 15.88
C ARG A 128 -10.20 17.92 15.31
N ILE A 129 -10.60 17.67 14.07
CA ILE A 129 -10.33 16.45 13.31
C ILE A 129 -9.61 16.79 11.99
N ALA A 130 -9.19 15.77 11.25
CA ALA A 130 -8.62 15.98 9.93
C ALA A 130 -9.72 16.31 8.89
N PRO A 131 -9.48 17.19 7.90
CA PRO A 131 -10.46 17.49 6.85
C PRO A 131 -10.94 16.26 6.08
N GLU A 132 -10.08 15.26 5.92
CA GLU A 132 -10.41 13.98 5.30
C GLU A 132 -11.45 13.19 6.12
N GLU A 133 -11.52 13.38 7.44
CA GLU A 133 -12.53 12.72 8.27
C GLU A 133 -13.94 13.29 7.99
N VAL A 134 -14.03 14.62 7.77
CA VAL A 134 -15.28 15.26 7.35
C VAL A 134 -15.72 14.75 5.97
N LEU A 135 -14.79 14.74 5.01
CA LEU A 135 -15.04 14.24 3.66
C LEU A 135 -15.42 12.76 3.65
N ASN A 136 -14.77 11.94 4.47
CA ASN A 136 -15.05 10.51 4.57
C ASN A 136 -16.45 10.19 5.09
N LYS A 137 -17.04 11.06 5.92
CA LYS A 137 -18.44 10.92 6.36
C LYS A 137 -19.40 10.99 5.16
N LYS A 138 -19.03 11.73 4.10
CA LYS A 138 -19.83 11.91 2.87
C LYS A 138 -19.72 10.76 1.87
N LEU A 139 -18.73 9.86 2.01
CA LEU A 139 -18.55 8.76 1.07
C LEU A 139 -19.74 7.80 0.99
N SER A 140 -20.49 7.63 2.09
CA SER A 140 -21.67 6.77 2.11
C SER A 140 -22.88 7.37 1.37
N GLU A 141 -22.90 8.68 1.14
CA GLU A 141 -23.97 9.40 0.44
C GLU A 141 -23.84 9.28 -1.09
N ILE A 142 -22.64 8.95 -1.58
CA ILE A 142 -22.34 8.80 -3.00
C ILE A 142 -22.37 7.31 -3.37
N PRO A 143 -23.05 6.90 -4.44
CA PRO A 143 -23.13 5.49 -4.81
C PRO A 143 -21.81 4.94 -5.34
N PRO A 144 -21.61 3.61 -5.30
CA PRO A 144 -20.49 2.95 -5.95
C PRO A 144 -20.40 3.28 -7.44
N GLY A 145 -19.18 3.68 -7.89
CA GLY A 145 -18.93 4.13 -9.25
C GLY A 145 -19.19 5.63 -9.47
N SER A 146 -19.44 6.40 -8.37
CA SER A 146 -19.55 7.88 -8.38
C SER A 146 -20.49 8.40 -9.47
N ASP A 147 -21.64 7.70 -9.72
CA ASP A 147 -22.61 7.97 -10.79
C ASP A 147 -21.98 8.09 -12.19
N GLY A 148 -20.95 7.28 -12.48
CA GLY A 148 -20.25 7.25 -13.74
C GLY A 148 -19.09 8.24 -13.87
N LEU A 149 -18.78 8.99 -12.82
CA LEU A 149 -17.60 9.85 -12.80
C LEU A 149 -16.34 9.02 -12.57
N ILE A 150 -15.40 9.09 -13.51
CA ILE A 150 -14.18 8.28 -13.51
C ILE A 150 -12.97 9.16 -13.35
N LEU A 151 -12.05 8.77 -12.46
CA LEU A 151 -10.75 9.42 -12.33
C LEU A 151 -9.63 8.51 -12.80
N GLN A 152 -8.81 9.03 -13.71
CA GLN A 152 -7.55 8.43 -14.15
C GLN A 152 -6.40 8.97 -13.28
N PRO A 153 -5.74 8.14 -12.44
CA PRO A 153 -4.91 8.62 -11.33
C PRO A 153 -3.46 8.94 -11.71
N TYR A 154 -3.20 9.55 -12.87
CA TYR A 154 -1.84 9.82 -13.36
C TYR A 154 -1.40 11.27 -13.13
N TRP A 155 -1.53 11.78 -11.88
CA TRP A 155 -0.97 13.08 -11.46
C TRP A 155 0.55 13.11 -11.37
N GLY A 156 1.21 11.98 -11.52
CA GLY A 156 2.64 11.82 -11.66
C GLY A 156 2.94 10.72 -12.68
N PRO A 157 3.94 10.90 -13.55
CA PRO A 157 4.28 9.91 -14.57
C PRO A 157 4.74 8.60 -13.93
N SER A 158 4.36 7.48 -14.52
CA SER A 158 4.91 6.17 -14.17
C SER A 158 5.94 5.72 -15.20
N LEU A 159 6.81 4.78 -14.83
CA LEU A 159 7.79 4.22 -15.75
C LEU A 159 7.14 3.48 -16.93
N SER A 160 6.03 2.81 -16.68
CA SER A 160 5.28 2.06 -17.71
C SER A 160 4.39 2.97 -18.57
N LYS A 161 4.00 4.14 -18.06
CA LYS A 161 3.10 5.11 -18.74
C LYS A 161 3.66 6.54 -18.61
N PRO A 162 4.82 6.86 -19.22
CA PRO A 162 5.51 8.13 -18.97
C PRO A 162 4.79 9.37 -19.52
N LEU A 163 3.89 9.20 -20.47
CA LEU A 163 3.11 10.28 -21.09
C LEU A 163 1.70 10.40 -20.52
N ALA A 164 1.25 9.46 -19.69
CA ALA A 164 -0.08 9.50 -19.11
C ALA A 164 -0.25 10.68 -18.15
N LYS A 165 -1.40 11.33 -18.22
CA LYS A 165 -1.78 12.46 -17.35
C LYS A 165 -3.07 12.15 -16.63
N GLY A 166 -3.27 12.78 -15.47
CA GLY A 166 -4.52 12.68 -14.73
C GLY A 166 -5.69 13.28 -15.52
N ALA A 167 -6.85 12.64 -15.39
CA ALA A 167 -8.10 13.10 -15.99
C ALA A 167 -9.29 12.73 -15.11
N ILE A 168 -10.36 13.54 -15.19
CA ILE A 168 -11.67 13.22 -14.62
C ILE A 168 -12.67 13.31 -15.75
N ILE A 169 -13.43 12.24 -15.99
CA ILE A 169 -14.31 12.09 -17.16
C ILE A 169 -15.69 11.63 -16.68
N GLY A 170 -16.74 12.05 -17.40
CA GLY A 170 -18.11 11.60 -17.16
C GLY A 170 -18.99 12.57 -16.39
N PHE A 171 -18.63 13.87 -16.37
CA PHE A 171 -19.45 14.88 -15.69
C PHE A 171 -20.82 15.07 -16.33
N PHE A 172 -21.85 15.18 -15.48
CA PHE A 172 -23.14 15.76 -15.80
C PHE A 172 -23.74 16.41 -14.53
N ASP A 173 -24.97 16.90 -14.57
CA ASP A 173 -25.54 17.86 -13.61
C ASP A 173 -25.69 17.38 -12.17
N VAL A 174 -25.72 16.07 -11.92
CA VAL A 174 -25.83 15.51 -10.56
C VAL A 174 -24.50 15.52 -9.79
N HIS A 175 -23.37 15.69 -10.48
CA HIS A 175 -22.06 15.54 -9.84
C HIS A 175 -21.71 16.71 -8.94
N THR A 176 -21.33 16.38 -7.72
CA THR A 176 -20.83 17.32 -6.71
C THR A 176 -19.35 17.07 -6.42
N LYS A 177 -18.72 17.94 -5.64
CA LYS A 177 -17.34 17.71 -5.17
C LYS A 177 -17.16 16.38 -4.43
N TYR A 178 -18.20 15.85 -3.78
CA TYR A 178 -18.12 14.57 -3.09
C TYR A 178 -18.04 13.39 -4.05
N HIS A 179 -18.64 13.48 -5.22
CA HIS A 179 -18.47 12.51 -6.31
C HIS A 179 -17.01 12.51 -6.79
N ILE A 180 -16.40 13.68 -6.95
CA ILE A 180 -14.98 13.81 -7.32
C ILE A 180 -14.10 13.16 -6.25
N TYR A 181 -14.36 13.45 -4.96
CA TYR A 181 -13.60 12.88 -3.84
C TYR A 181 -13.67 11.34 -3.83
N ARG A 182 -14.87 10.78 -4.01
CA ARG A 182 -15.06 9.34 -4.14
C ARG A 182 -14.40 8.78 -5.39
N ALA A 183 -14.52 9.44 -6.54
CA ALA A 183 -13.89 9.01 -7.79
C ALA A 183 -12.35 8.97 -7.68
N ILE A 184 -11.72 9.87 -6.89
CA ILE A 184 -10.28 9.80 -6.61
C ILE A 184 -9.94 8.49 -5.89
N ILE A 185 -10.68 8.13 -4.83
CA ILE A 185 -10.47 6.91 -4.06
C ILE A 185 -10.67 5.67 -4.95
N GLU A 186 -11.74 5.66 -5.72
CA GLU A 186 -12.08 4.57 -6.64
C GLU A 186 -11.03 4.42 -7.75
N GLY A 187 -10.61 5.53 -8.37
CA GLY A 187 -9.61 5.53 -9.43
C GLY A 187 -8.25 4.98 -8.97
N ILE A 188 -7.80 5.36 -7.77
CA ILE A 188 -6.59 4.80 -7.17
C ILE A 188 -6.75 3.30 -6.95
N ALA A 189 -7.86 2.85 -6.36
CA ALA A 189 -8.12 1.45 -6.09
C ALA A 189 -8.18 0.61 -7.38
N TYR A 190 -8.73 1.16 -8.46
CA TYR A 190 -8.78 0.51 -9.77
C TYR A 190 -7.39 0.30 -10.39
N GLU A 191 -6.54 1.32 -10.36
CA GLU A 191 -5.18 1.18 -10.89
C GLU A 191 -4.38 0.15 -10.08
N LEU A 192 -4.51 0.14 -8.76
CA LEU A 192 -3.88 -0.88 -7.91
C LEU A 192 -4.44 -2.29 -8.21
N LYS A 193 -5.74 -2.42 -8.45
CA LYS A 193 -6.35 -3.70 -8.84
C LYS A 193 -5.83 -4.17 -10.20
N SER A 194 -5.66 -3.27 -11.17
CA SER A 194 -5.05 -3.58 -12.46
C SER A 194 -3.63 -4.11 -12.29
N GLY A 195 -2.82 -3.45 -11.46
CA GLY A 195 -1.48 -3.91 -11.10
C GLY A 195 -1.49 -5.30 -10.48
N LEU A 196 -2.39 -5.56 -9.51
CA LEU A 196 -2.52 -6.89 -8.89
C LEU A 196 -2.90 -7.96 -9.91
N ILE A 197 -3.81 -7.67 -10.83
CA ILE A 197 -4.18 -8.60 -11.91
C ILE A 197 -2.95 -8.96 -12.75
N GLY A 198 -2.12 -7.97 -13.10
CA GLY A 198 -0.86 -8.18 -13.82
C GLY A 198 0.10 -9.11 -13.05
N ILE A 199 0.31 -8.85 -11.77
CA ILE A 199 1.15 -9.67 -10.88
C ILE A 199 0.62 -11.10 -10.78
N GLN A 200 -0.71 -11.26 -10.56
CA GLN A 200 -1.33 -12.59 -10.46
C GLN A 200 -1.21 -13.41 -11.74
N LYS A 201 -1.35 -12.77 -12.92
CA LYS A 201 -1.13 -13.43 -14.23
C LYS A 201 0.30 -13.96 -14.35
N LYS A 202 1.32 -13.15 -13.99
CA LYS A 202 2.73 -13.56 -14.04
C LYS A 202 3.07 -14.69 -13.07
N LEU A 203 2.47 -14.68 -11.88
CA LEU A 203 2.71 -15.68 -10.85
C LEU A 203 1.82 -16.91 -10.98
N HIS A 204 0.83 -16.91 -11.86
CA HIS A 204 -0.21 -17.95 -11.98
C HIS A 204 -0.86 -18.29 -10.62
N LYS A 205 -0.98 -17.29 -9.75
CA LYS A 205 -1.53 -17.46 -8.41
C LYS A 205 -2.43 -16.29 -8.03
N LYS A 206 -3.69 -16.60 -7.71
CA LYS A 206 -4.67 -15.64 -7.20
C LYS A 206 -4.44 -15.35 -5.72
N VAL A 207 -4.75 -14.13 -5.33
CA VAL A 207 -4.80 -13.65 -3.94
C VAL A 207 -6.17 -13.98 -3.35
N LYS A 208 -6.22 -14.29 -2.07
CA LYS A 208 -7.46 -14.56 -1.34
C LYS A 208 -7.83 -13.41 -0.39
N TYR A 209 -6.84 -12.69 0.12
CA TYR A 209 -7.01 -11.64 1.11
C TYR A 209 -6.16 -10.42 0.76
N LEU A 210 -6.66 -9.26 1.13
CA LEU A 210 -5.89 -8.02 1.12
C LEU A 210 -5.60 -7.60 2.55
N THR A 211 -4.40 -7.13 2.82
CA THR A 211 -4.09 -6.36 4.03
C THR A 211 -3.93 -4.89 3.64
N ILE A 212 -4.17 -3.98 4.55
CA ILE A 212 -4.19 -2.54 4.25
C ILE A 212 -3.48 -1.75 5.35
N SER A 213 -2.71 -0.74 4.94
CA SER A 213 -2.02 0.20 5.83
C SER A 213 -2.00 1.62 5.28
N GLY A 214 -1.29 2.50 5.94
CA GLY A 214 -1.15 3.92 5.59
C GLY A 214 -2.34 4.78 6.02
N GLY A 215 -2.26 6.08 5.76
CA GLY A 215 -3.23 7.07 6.23
C GLY A 215 -4.67 6.81 5.77
N GLY A 216 -4.84 6.35 4.52
CA GLY A 216 -6.17 6.04 3.98
C GLY A 216 -6.86 4.85 4.66
N SER A 217 -6.09 3.92 5.23
CA SER A 217 -6.65 2.77 5.95
C SER A 217 -7.34 3.15 7.28
N LYS A 218 -7.15 4.38 7.76
CA LYS A 218 -7.86 4.88 8.94
C LYS A 218 -9.37 4.91 8.73
N SER A 219 -9.81 5.23 7.51
CA SER A 219 -11.24 5.29 7.15
C SER A 219 -11.81 3.91 6.84
N ASP A 220 -12.81 3.50 7.60
CA ASP A 220 -13.53 2.25 7.35
C ASP A 220 -14.30 2.28 6.02
N ALA A 221 -14.80 3.46 5.61
CA ALA A 221 -15.46 3.63 4.32
C ALA A 221 -14.49 3.34 3.15
N ILE A 222 -13.26 3.82 3.23
CA ILE A 222 -12.22 3.55 2.22
C ILE A 222 -11.85 2.07 2.21
N CYS A 223 -11.73 1.43 3.36
CA CYS A 223 -11.46 0.00 3.45
C CYS A 223 -12.59 -0.83 2.81
N GLN A 224 -13.86 -0.43 3.02
CA GLN A 224 -15.01 -1.08 2.41
C GLN A 224 -15.04 -0.87 0.89
N ILE A 225 -14.85 0.35 0.39
CA ILE A 225 -14.75 0.66 -1.04
C ILE A 225 -13.67 -0.20 -1.69
N THR A 226 -12.51 -0.32 -1.03
CA THR A 226 -11.41 -1.17 -1.50
C THR A 226 -11.82 -2.63 -1.59
N SER A 227 -12.47 -3.17 -0.54
CA SER A 227 -12.98 -4.54 -0.52
C SER A 227 -13.96 -4.80 -1.66
N ASP A 228 -14.88 -3.86 -1.89
CA ASP A 228 -15.91 -3.96 -2.93
C ASP A 228 -15.31 -3.92 -4.34
N ILE A 229 -14.36 -3.01 -4.60
CA ILE A 229 -13.68 -2.89 -5.90
C ILE A 229 -12.87 -4.14 -6.20
N PHE A 230 -12.07 -4.61 -5.25
CA PHE A 230 -11.24 -5.82 -5.45
C PHE A 230 -12.07 -7.11 -5.43
N ASN A 231 -13.25 -7.08 -4.86
CA ASN A 231 -14.08 -8.25 -4.56
C ASN A 231 -13.30 -9.29 -3.74
N LEU A 232 -12.57 -8.81 -2.74
CA LEU A 232 -11.74 -9.59 -1.82
C LEU A 232 -11.88 -9.04 -0.39
N PRO A 233 -11.80 -9.91 0.63
CA PRO A 233 -11.73 -9.44 2.02
C PRO A 233 -10.51 -8.56 2.24
N VAL A 234 -10.70 -7.42 2.93
CA VAL A 234 -9.66 -6.49 3.36
C VAL A 234 -9.49 -6.57 4.86
N ILE A 235 -8.28 -6.87 5.31
CA ILE A 235 -7.91 -7.01 6.71
C ILE A 235 -7.19 -5.73 7.16
N LYS A 236 -7.75 -5.06 8.15
CA LYS A 236 -7.18 -3.88 8.81
C LYS A 236 -6.60 -4.28 10.15
N THR A 237 -5.36 -3.88 10.42
CA THR A 237 -4.70 -4.09 11.70
C THR A 237 -4.96 -2.94 12.67
N ASN A 238 -4.68 -3.14 13.96
CA ASN A 238 -4.88 -2.13 14.99
C ASN A 238 -3.77 -1.05 15.02
N THR A 239 -2.72 -1.21 14.21
CA THR A 239 -1.66 -0.21 14.04
C THR A 239 -1.54 0.23 12.60
N TYR A 240 -1.18 1.49 12.38
CA TYR A 240 -0.84 2.04 11.05
C TYR A 240 0.66 1.98 10.79
N GLU A 241 1.46 1.80 11.85
CA GLU A 241 2.92 1.72 11.80
C GLU A 241 3.40 0.31 11.46
N THR A 242 2.84 -0.24 10.39
CA THR A 242 3.08 -1.62 9.96
C THR A 242 4.52 -1.84 9.48
N SER A 243 5.19 -0.81 8.95
CA SER A 243 6.61 -0.90 8.56
C SER A 243 7.50 -1.18 9.78
N SER A 244 7.33 -0.41 10.86
CA SER A 244 8.09 -0.61 12.10
C SER A 244 7.79 -1.96 12.75
N LEU A 245 6.51 -2.37 12.76
CA LEU A 245 6.10 -3.67 13.26
C LEU A 245 6.75 -4.80 12.44
N GLY A 246 6.73 -4.70 11.11
CA GLY A 246 7.36 -5.69 10.24
C GLY A 246 8.88 -5.77 10.39
N CYS A 247 9.55 -4.63 10.60
CA CYS A 247 10.97 -4.63 10.97
C CYS A 247 11.22 -5.40 12.26
N ALA A 248 10.42 -5.19 13.31
CA ALA A 248 10.54 -5.92 14.56
C ALA A 248 10.27 -7.42 14.37
N MET A 249 9.22 -7.78 13.63
CA MET A 249 8.90 -9.17 13.29
C MET A 249 10.06 -9.88 12.58
N ALA A 250 10.66 -9.21 11.58
CA ALA A 250 11.80 -9.75 10.84
C ALA A 250 13.02 -9.97 11.73
N GLN A 251 13.26 -9.09 12.70
CA GLN A 251 14.36 -9.23 13.67
C GLN A 251 14.12 -10.41 14.63
N TYR A 252 12.92 -10.56 15.16
CA TYR A 252 12.58 -11.70 16.05
C TYR A 252 12.70 -13.04 15.32
N LEU A 253 12.32 -13.09 14.03
CA LEU A 253 12.55 -14.27 13.19
C LEU A 253 14.05 -14.56 13.00
N ALA A 254 14.83 -13.52 12.68
CA ALA A 254 16.27 -13.66 12.46
C ALA A 254 17.05 -14.06 13.72
N LEU A 255 16.58 -13.64 14.89
CA LEU A 255 17.16 -14.00 16.19
C LEU A 255 16.68 -15.36 16.73
N GLY A 256 15.72 -16.00 16.05
CA GLY A 256 15.16 -17.29 16.50
C GLY A 256 14.22 -17.20 17.71
N THR A 257 13.70 -15.99 18.00
CA THR A 257 12.68 -15.81 19.04
C THR A 257 11.37 -16.45 18.62
N TYR A 258 11.04 -16.36 17.34
CA TYR A 258 9.94 -17.07 16.69
C TYR A 258 10.48 -17.97 15.58
N ASN A 259 9.86 -19.14 15.41
CA ASN A 259 10.34 -20.18 14.50
C ASN A 259 9.68 -20.11 13.11
N SER A 260 8.58 -19.36 12.95
CA SER A 260 7.84 -19.26 11.68
C SER A 260 7.17 -17.91 11.50
N LEU A 261 6.79 -17.62 10.24
CA LEU A 261 6.01 -16.42 9.89
C LEU A 261 4.61 -16.46 10.52
N GLU A 262 4.03 -17.65 10.64
CA GLU A 262 2.74 -17.87 11.27
C GLU A 262 2.80 -17.56 12.76
N GLU A 263 3.84 -18.01 13.44
CA GLU A 263 4.04 -17.79 14.87
C GLU A 263 4.26 -16.29 15.18
N VAL A 264 5.13 -15.61 14.44
CA VAL A 264 5.36 -14.17 14.64
C VAL A 264 4.12 -13.35 14.34
N LYS A 265 3.36 -13.70 13.28
CA LYS A 265 2.08 -13.05 13.00
C LYS A 265 1.10 -13.22 14.13
N ALA A 266 0.90 -14.45 14.62
CA ALA A 266 -0.05 -14.75 15.69
C ALA A 266 0.24 -13.98 16.98
N ASN A 267 1.53 -13.74 17.28
CA ASN A 267 1.94 -13.05 18.50
C ASN A 267 2.00 -11.52 18.37
N MET A 268 2.31 -10.99 17.20
CA MET A 268 2.62 -9.56 17.03
C MET A 268 1.61 -8.80 16.22
N VAL A 269 0.89 -9.43 15.29
CA VAL A 269 -0.12 -8.75 14.44
C VAL A 269 -1.50 -8.90 15.08
N LYS A 270 -2.11 -7.78 15.45
CA LYS A 270 -3.49 -7.75 15.93
C LYS A 270 -4.41 -7.24 14.83
N GLU A 271 -5.24 -8.12 14.30
CA GLU A 271 -6.30 -7.76 13.36
C GLU A 271 -7.37 -6.95 14.09
N ASN A 272 -7.76 -5.81 13.53
CA ASN A 272 -8.79 -4.93 14.09
C ASN A 272 -10.15 -5.23 13.47
N LYS A 273 -10.21 -5.21 12.12
CA LYS A 273 -11.45 -5.37 11.38
C LYS A 273 -11.22 -6.02 10.03
N ILE A 274 -12.17 -6.85 9.62
CA ILE A 274 -12.21 -7.45 8.29
C ILE A 274 -13.42 -6.88 7.55
N PHE A 275 -13.16 -6.29 6.37
CA PHE A 275 -14.19 -5.79 5.46
C PHE A 275 -14.43 -6.84 4.39
N THR A 276 -15.66 -7.35 4.32
CA THR A 276 -16.08 -8.30 3.30
C THR A 276 -16.75 -7.58 2.14
N PRO A 277 -16.54 -8.03 0.89
CA PRO A 277 -17.14 -7.37 -0.27
C PRO A 277 -18.67 -7.37 -0.21
N ASN A 278 -19.27 -6.21 -0.44
CA ASN A 278 -20.69 -6.11 -0.71
C ASN A 278 -20.95 -6.58 -2.15
N LYS A 279 -21.77 -7.63 -2.32
CA LYS A 279 -22.01 -8.27 -3.62
C LYS A 279 -22.63 -7.31 -4.66
N GLU A 280 -23.52 -6.41 -4.24
CA GLU A 280 -24.17 -5.46 -5.15
C GLU A 280 -23.21 -4.35 -5.56
N ALA A 281 -22.48 -3.76 -4.61
CA ALA A 281 -21.44 -2.80 -4.91
C ALA A 281 -20.36 -3.39 -5.82
N SER A 282 -19.89 -4.61 -5.52
CA SER A 282 -18.91 -5.32 -6.35
C SER A 282 -19.41 -5.60 -7.77
N LYS A 283 -20.72 -5.80 -7.98
CA LYS A 283 -21.30 -5.95 -9.33
C LYS A 283 -21.25 -4.62 -10.08
N LYS A 284 -21.60 -3.50 -9.43
CA LYS A 284 -21.49 -2.16 -10.04
C LYS A 284 -20.06 -1.85 -10.46
N TYR A 285 -19.09 -2.20 -9.62
CA TYR A 285 -17.66 -2.05 -9.92
C TYR A 285 -17.12 -3.03 -10.98
N LYS A 286 -17.87 -4.03 -11.41
CA LYS A 286 -17.49 -4.94 -12.51
C LYS A 286 -17.88 -4.40 -13.89
N VAL A 287 -18.94 -3.60 -13.94
CA VAL A 287 -19.41 -2.97 -15.19
C VAL A 287 -18.56 -1.71 -15.39
N GLU A 288 -17.40 -1.85 -16.09
CA GLU A 288 -16.43 -0.89 -15.84
C GLU A 288 -15.68 -0.27 -16.94
N PRO A 289 -15.22 0.94 -16.62
CA PRO A 289 -14.62 1.92 -17.51
C PRO A 289 -13.15 1.65 -17.83
N TYR A 290 -12.65 0.43 -17.72
CA TYR A 290 -11.26 0.08 -18.03
C TYR A 290 -10.85 0.28 -19.48
N VAL A 291 -11.79 0.58 -20.36
CA VAL A 291 -11.53 0.70 -21.80
C VAL A 291 -10.96 2.07 -22.18
N ILE A 292 -11.05 3.08 -21.31
CA ILE A 292 -10.61 4.45 -21.70
C ILE A 292 -9.10 4.65 -21.54
N ALA A 293 -8.40 3.81 -20.84
CA ALA A 293 -6.98 4.03 -20.52
C ALA A 293 -5.97 3.34 -21.44
N ALA A 294 -6.41 2.54 -22.41
CA ALA A 294 -5.50 1.69 -23.16
C ALA A 294 -5.06 2.24 -24.52
N ASP A 295 -5.79 3.16 -25.13
CA ASP A 295 -5.57 3.55 -26.53
C ASP A 295 -5.64 5.08 -26.80
N VAL A 296 -5.11 5.93 -25.92
CA VAL A 296 -4.90 7.35 -26.24
C VAL A 296 -3.44 7.72 -26.07
#